data_c92e905627b6a0add01df4b13dbb22ea
#
_entry.id   c92e905627b6a0add01df4b13dbb22ea
#
_cell.length_a   1.000
_cell.length_b   1.000
_cell.length_c   1.000
_cell.angle_alpha   90.00
_cell.angle_beta   90.00
_cell.angle_gamma   90.00
#
_symmetry.space_group_name_H-M   'P 1'
#
loop_
_entity.id
_entity.type
_entity.pdbx_description
1 polymer ?
#
loop_
_entity_poly.entity_id
_entity_poly.type
_entity_poly.pdbx_seq_one_letter_code
_entity_poly.pdbx_strand_id
1 'polypeptide(L)'
;MRTIKVRKIAYCALFICIAAVLSAVESWLPAICPIPGVRVGLGNIVTMFLLYIGGKWRSIDALAVVVIRCFVAAFITGAVMNVFYGVMGGMCALGVMLLLRKILPARNREDLLPFIGIAGAIAHIAGQMITAVIIYDNILVLAYAPILLASAIFGGAFTGACTMLLLKKLSPKILNDIRLIEYTSEKPHERPKENKA
;
A
#
# COMPACT_ATOMS: atom_id res chain seq x y z
N MET A 1 -3.46 28.15 -6.47
CA MET A 1 -3.82 27.35 -5.28
C MET A 1 -4.89 26.28 -5.55
N ARG A 2 -6.03 26.63 -6.14
CA ARG A 2 -7.14 25.70 -6.42
C ARG A 2 -6.74 24.53 -7.33
N THR A 3 -6.00 24.79 -8.39
CA THR A 3 -5.56 23.81 -9.41
C THR A 3 -4.64 22.72 -8.84
N ILE A 4 -3.78 23.03 -7.88
CA ILE A 4 -2.82 22.09 -7.29
C ILE A 4 -3.51 21.11 -6.34
N LYS A 5 -4.44 21.62 -5.52
CA LYS A 5 -5.27 20.77 -4.66
C LYS A 5 -6.09 19.79 -5.48
N VAL A 6 -6.65 20.25 -6.61
CA VAL A 6 -7.42 19.39 -7.53
C VAL A 6 -6.52 18.31 -8.14
N ARG A 7 -5.31 18.64 -8.56
CA ARG A 7 -4.35 17.64 -9.09
C ARG A 7 -3.98 16.59 -8.04
N LYS A 8 -3.72 16.98 -6.78
CA LYS A 8 -3.44 16.02 -5.69
C LYS A 8 -4.61 15.07 -5.47
N ILE A 9 -5.83 15.59 -5.42
CA ILE A 9 -7.06 14.77 -5.28
C ILE A 9 -7.20 13.80 -6.45
N ALA A 10 -6.95 14.25 -7.68
CA ALA A 10 -7.02 13.40 -8.87
C ALA A 10 -6.02 12.25 -8.83
N TYR A 11 -4.77 12.49 -8.41
CA TYR A 11 -3.78 11.42 -8.22
C TYR A 11 -4.15 10.47 -7.09
N CYS A 12 -4.65 10.98 -5.96
CA CYS A 12 -5.14 10.12 -4.88
C CYS A 12 -6.28 9.23 -5.37
N ALA A 13 -7.25 9.78 -6.11
CA ALA A 13 -8.34 9.02 -6.70
C ALA A 13 -7.84 7.94 -7.67
N LEU A 14 -6.89 8.28 -8.54
CA LEU A 14 -6.25 7.32 -9.45
C LEU A 14 -5.59 6.17 -8.68
N PHE A 15 -4.81 6.47 -7.64
CA PHE A 15 -4.16 5.45 -6.82
C PHE A 15 -5.15 4.59 -6.05
N ILE A 16 -6.24 5.18 -5.55
CA ILE A 16 -7.33 4.43 -4.91
C ILE A 16 -7.98 3.47 -5.92
N CYS A 17 -8.28 3.93 -7.13
CA CYS A 17 -8.86 3.08 -8.18
C CYS A 17 -7.93 1.92 -8.54
N ILE A 18 -6.64 2.17 -8.79
CA ILE A 18 -5.67 1.12 -9.11
C ILE A 18 -5.57 0.12 -7.95
N ALA A 19 -5.45 0.60 -6.71
CA ALA A 19 -5.35 -0.25 -5.54
C ALA A 19 -6.63 -1.06 -5.29
N ALA A 20 -7.80 -0.49 -5.55
CA ALA A 20 -9.08 -1.18 -5.42
C ALA A 20 -9.25 -2.28 -6.48
N VAL A 21 -8.86 -2.00 -7.74
CA VAL A 21 -8.86 -3.01 -8.82
C VAL A 21 -7.91 -4.15 -8.48
N LEU A 22 -6.68 -3.88 -8.03
CA LEU A 22 -5.75 -4.92 -7.61
C LEU A 22 -6.32 -5.76 -6.46
N SER A 23 -6.98 -5.12 -5.48
CA SER A 23 -7.62 -5.81 -4.38
C SER A 23 -8.85 -6.63 -4.81
N ALA A 24 -9.59 -6.17 -5.81
CA ALA A 24 -10.73 -6.90 -6.37
C ALA A 24 -10.25 -8.11 -7.18
N VAL A 25 -9.25 -7.94 -8.04
CA VAL A 25 -8.61 -9.05 -8.79
C VAL A 25 -8.09 -10.11 -7.83
N GLU A 26 -7.43 -9.70 -6.76
CA GLU A 26 -6.95 -10.62 -5.74
C GLU A 26 -8.09 -11.42 -5.10
N SER A 27 -9.27 -10.82 -4.92
CA SER A 27 -10.43 -11.52 -4.34
C SER A 27 -11.05 -12.58 -5.25
N TRP A 28 -10.75 -12.53 -6.54
CA TRP A 28 -11.18 -13.53 -7.53
C TRP A 28 -10.19 -14.70 -7.64
N LEU A 29 -8.97 -14.54 -7.13
CA LEU A 29 -8.02 -15.65 -7.07
C LEU A 29 -8.48 -16.68 -6.04
N PRO A 30 -8.20 -17.99 -6.27
CA PRO A 30 -8.52 -19.02 -5.30
C PRO A 30 -7.94 -18.69 -3.94
N ALA A 31 -8.76 -18.84 -2.90
CA ALA A 31 -8.30 -18.60 -1.53
C ALA A 31 -7.18 -19.60 -1.18
N ILE A 32 -6.01 -19.09 -0.80
CA ILE A 32 -4.89 -19.89 -0.31
C ILE A 32 -5.25 -20.52 1.05
N CYS A 33 -6.20 -19.91 1.74
CA CYS A 33 -6.67 -20.31 3.05
C CYS A 33 -8.21 -20.38 3.06
N PRO A 34 -8.82 -21.37 3.75
CA PRO A 34 -10.27 -21.50 3.87
C PRO A 34 -10.94 -20.39 4.69
N ILE A 35 -10.15 -19.46 5.25
CA ILE A 35 -10.70 -18.31 5.99
C ILE A 35 -11.13 -17.21 4.99
N PRO A 36 -12.44 -16.91 4.92
CA PRO A 36 -12.92 -15.85 4.04
C PRO A 36 -12.30 -14.50 4.40
N GLY A 37 -11.89 -13.75 3.38
CA GLY A 37 -11.36 -12.39 3.57
C GLY A 37 -9.86 -12.26 3.75
N VAL A 38 -9.13 -13.34 4.05
CA VAL A 38 -7.66 -13.33 4.14
C VAL A 38 -7.05 -13.28 2.73
N ARG A 39 -6.12 -12.33 2.52
CA ARG A 39 -5.52 -12.02 1.21
C ARG A 39 -4.04 -11.72 1.32
N VAL A 40 -3.32 -11.93 0.22
CA VAL A 40 -1.87 -11.66 0.12
C VAL A 40 -1.55 -10.15 0.17
N GLY A 41 -2.48 -9.31 -0.29
CA GLY A 41 -2.37 -7.86 -0.20
C GLY A 41 -1.74 -7.20 -1.43
N LEU A 42 -2.13 -7.59 -2.65
CA LEU A 42 -1.65 -6.96 -3.90
C LEU A 42 -1.88 -5.44 -3.91
N GLY A 43 -2.94 -4.95 -3.30
CA GLY A 43 -3.19 -3.52 -3.15
C GLY A 43 -2.10 -2.77 -2.37
N ASN A 44 -1.22 -3.46 -1.64
CA ASN A 44 -0.09 -2.86 -0.94
C ASN A 44 1.02 -2.36 -1.90
N ILE A 45 1.03 -2.81 -3.18
CA ILE A 45 1.92 -2.28 -4.22
C ILE A 45 1.75 -0.75 -4.30
N VAL A 46 0.50 -0.29 -4.37
CA VAL A 46 0.20 1.15 -4.47
C VAL A 46 0.59 1.89 -3.19
N THR A 47 0.31 1.31 -2.03
CA THR A 47 0.70 1.90 -0.74
C THR A 47 2.21 2.07 -0.64
N MET A 48 2.96 1.03 -1.02
CA MET A 48 4.41 1.05 -1.01
C MET A 48 4.97 2.02 -2.05
N PHE A 49 4.39 2.05 -3.26
CA PHE A 49 4.74 3.02 -4.29
C PHE A 49 4.58 4.46 -3.78
N LEU A 50 3.45 4.80 -3.16
CA LEU A 50 3.21 6.12 -2.58
C LEU A 50 4.23 6.49 -1.50
N LEU A 51 4.60 5.53 -0.66
CA LEU A 51 5.58 5.78 0.39
C LEU A 51 7.00 6.00 -0.14
N TYR A 52 7.37 5.33 -1.24
CA TYR A 52 8.75 5.26 -1.71
C TYR A 52 9.02 6.04 -3.00
N ILE A 53 8.00 6.57 -3.67
CA ILE A 53 8.17 7.44 -4.85
C ILE A 53 9.03 8.68 -4.57
N GLY A 54 9.23 9.02 -3.31
CA GLY A 54 9.92 10.23 -2.88
C GLY A 54 8.97 11.43 -2.80
N GLY A 55 9.46 12.56 -2.30
CA GLY A 55 8.61 13.73 -1.99
C GLY A 55 8.04 13.65 -0.57
N LYS A 56 7.05 14.49 -0.30
CA LYS A 56 6.46 14.66 1.03
C LYS A 56 5.06 14.04 1.15
N TRP A 57 4.79 12.96 0.40
CA TRP A 57 3.52 12.24 0.61
C TRP A 57 3.38 11.89 2.09
N ARG A 58 2.38 12.48 2.70
CA ARG A 58 2.14 12.32 4.14
C ARG A 58 1.63 10.91 4.38
N SER A 59 2.03 10.35 5.52
CA SER A 59 1.51 9.06 5.97
C SER A 59 -0.02 9.03 6.00
N ILE A 60 -0.65 10.20 6.21
CA ILE A 60 -2.10 10.35 6.20
C ILE A 60 -2.71 10.12 4.81
N ASP A 61 -2.02 10.54 3.73
CA ASP A 61 -2.50 10.32 2.37
C ASP A 61 -2.44 8.83 2.01
N ALA A 62 -1.35 8.15 2.41
CA ALA A 62 -1.22 6.69 2.25
C ALA A 62 -2.27 5.93 3.07
N LEU A 63 -2.54 6.38 4.30
CA LEU A 63 -3.58 5.81 5.15
C LEU A 63 -4.97 5.99 4.51
N ALA A 64 -5.27 7.18 3.99
CA ALA A 64 -6.53 7.43 3.30
C ALA A 64 -6.70 6.50 2.08
N VAL A 65 -5.64 6.31 1.28
CA VAL A 65 -5.66 5.36 0.15
C VAL A 65 -5.92 3.93 0.65
N VAL A 66 -5.27 3.49 1.72
CA VAL A 66 -5.48 2.15 2.32
C VAL A 66 -6.93 1.95 2.75
N VAL A 67 -7.50 2.90 3.47
CA VAL A 67 -8.86 2.79 3.99
C VAL A 67 -9.88 2.84 2.84
N ILE A 68 -9.82 3.87 2.00
CA ILE A 68 -10.80 4.09 0.94
C ILE A 68 -10.78 2.93 -0.09
N ARG A 69 -9.58 2.42 -0.46
CA ARG A 69 -9.49 1.27 -1.38
C ARG A 69 -10.19 0.03 -0.83
N CYS A 70 -10.13 -0.20 0.50
CA CYS A 70 -10.77 -1.36 1.12
C CYS A 70 -12.30 -1.27 1.02
N PHE A 71 -12.86 -0.08 1.24
CA PHE A 71 -14.29 0.15 1.04
C PHE A 71 -14.70 -0.02 -0.43
N VAL A 72 -13.95 0.59 -1.35
CA VAL A 72 -14.25 0.49 -2.80
C VAL A 72 -14.14 -0.97 -3.27
N ALA A 73 -13.09 -1.69 -2.87
CA ALA A 73 -12.92 -3.10 -3.24
C ALA A 73 -14.04 -3.98 -2.68
N ALA A 74 -14.45 -3.75 -1.43
CA ALA A 74 -15.55 -4.49 -0.82
C ALA A 74 -16.88 -4.21 -1.52
N PHE A 75 -17.10 -2.98 -1.94
CA PHE A 75 -18.31 -2.60 -2.71
C PHE A 75 -18.32 -3.30 -4.09
N ILE A 76 -17.18 -3.33 -4.79
CA ILE A 76 -17.07 -4.02 -6.08
C ILE A 76 -17.29 -5.53 -5.95
N THR A 77 -16.78 -6.14 -4.88
CA THR A 77 -16.80 -7.60 -4.69
C THR A 77 -18.05 -8.09 -3.94
N GLY A 78 -18.86 -7.18 -3.38
CA GLY A 78 -20.00 -7.52 -2.54
C GLY A 78 -19.65 -8.12 -1.18
N ALA A 79 -18.36 -8.17 -0.82
CA ALA A 79 -17.86 -8.84 0.37
C ALA A 79 -17.52 -7.84 1.49
N VAL A 80 -18.51 -7.38 2.22
CA VAL A 80 -18.38 -6.34 3.26
C VAL A 80 -17.35 -6.73 4.36
N MET A 81 -17.30 -8.00 4.75
CA MET A 81 -16.33 -8.50 5.73
C MET A 81 -14.87 -8.25 5.32
N ASN A 82 -14.61 -8.18 4.02
CA ASN A 82 -13.27 -7.90 3.50
C ASN A 82 -12.74 -6.49 3.88
N VAL A 83 -13.62 -5.56 4.25
CA VAL A 83 -13.21 -4.23 4.75
C VAL A 83 -12.40 -4.38 6.02
N PHE A 84 -12.91 -5.14 6.99
CA PHE A 84 -12.24 -5.30 8.29
C PHE A 84 -10.86 -5.95 8.15
N TYR A 85 -10.76 -7.04 7.38
CA TYR A 85 -9.49 -7.69 7.08
C TYR A 85 -8.53 -6.77 6.32
N GLY A 86 -9.05 -6.07 5.30
CA GLY A 86 -8.26 -5.19 4.45
C GLY A 86 -7.74 -3.97 5.19
N VAL A 87 -8.56 -3.33 6.03
CA VAL A 87 -8.19 -2.14 6.79
C VAL A 87 -7.17 -2.50 7.86
N MET A 88 -7.43 -3.50 8.70
CA MET A 88 -6.49 -3.92 9.75
C MET A 88 -5.16 -4.41 9.18
N GLY A 89 -5.21 -5.29 8.18
CA GLY A 89 -3.99 -5.75 7.50
C GLY A 89 -3.24 -4.60 6.82
N GLY A 90 -3.95 -3.72 6.12
CA GLY A 90 -3.37 -2.57 5.44
C GLY A 90 -2.74 -1.54 6.40
N MET A 91 -3.36 -1.29 7.56
CA MET A 91 -2.81 -0.41 8.60
C MET A 91 -1.54 -1.00 9.21
N CYS A 92 -1.53 -2.30 9.55
CA CYS A 92 -0.33 -2.98 10.06
C CYS A 92 0.81 -2.94 9.03
N ALA A 93 0.52 -3.24 7.76
CA ALA A 93 1.50 -3.16 6.68
C ALA A 93 2.07 -1.74 6.52
N LEU A 94 1.19 -0.73 6.48
CA LEU A 94 1.58 0.68 6.40
C LEU A 94 2.47 1.08 7.57
N GLY A 95 2.11 0.67 8.80
CA GLY A 95 2.89 0.95 10.00
C GLY A 95 4.32 0.40 9.91
N VAL A 96 4.48 -0.86 9.52
CA VAL A 96 5.80 -1.49 9.34
C VAL A 96 6.58 -0.85 8.20
N MET A 97 5.95 -0.56 7.06
CA MET A 97 6.60 0.12 5.94
C MET A 97 7.07 1.53 6.30
N LEU A 98 6.30 2.28 7.09
CA LEU A 98 6.68 3.60 7.59
C LEU A 98 7.86 3.50 8.56
N LEU A 99 7.84 2.52 9.46
CA LEU A 99 8.94 2.26 10.38
C LEU A 99 10.22 1.95 9.62
N LEU A 100 10.17 1.04 8.66
CA LEU A 100 11.32 0.68 7.82
C LEU A 100 11.79 1.88 6.99
N ARG A 101 10.87 2.69 6.45
CA ARG A 101 11.23 3.93 5.75
C ARG A 101 12.02 4.89 6.65
N LYS A 102 11.74 4.91 7.95
CA LYS A 102 12.42 5.78 8.92
C LYS A 102 13.81 5.25 9.30
N ILE A 103 13.94 3.93 9.40
CA ILE A 103 15.17 3.25 9.85
C ILE A 103 16.17 3.12 8.70
N LEU A 104 15.70 2.77 7.50
CA LEU A 104 16.56 2.48 6.36
C LEU A 104 17.11 3.76 5.71
N PRO A 105 18.42 3.79 5.35
CA PRO A 105 19.03 4.94 4.69
C PRO A 105 18.41 5.20 3.32
N ALA A 106 18.29 6.48 2.95
CA ALA A 106 17.62 6.88 1.70
C ALA A 106 18.30 6.33 0.44
N ARG A 107 19.63 6.14 0.48
CA ARG A 107 20.48 5.76 -0.66
C ARG A 107 20.15 4.37 -1.23
N ASN A 108 19.75 3.41 -0.39
CA ASN A 108 19.57 2.01 -0.79
C ASN A 108 18.09 1.54 -0.71
N ARG A 109 17.16 2.46 -0.51
CA ARG A 109 15.74 2.09 -0.28
C ARG A 109 15.10 1.38 -1.46
N GLU A 110 15.44 1.78 -2.68
CA GLU A 110 14.82 1.21 -3.88
C GLU A 110 15.21 -0.25 -4.06
N ASP A 111 16.45 -0.61 -3.78
CA ASP A 111 16.93 -2.00 -3.90
C ASP A 111 16.42 -2.89 -2.76
N LEU A 112 16.05 -2.30 -1.63
CA LEU A 112 15.50 -3.02 -0.48
C LEU A 112 13.98 -3.20 -0.54
N LEU A 113 13.30 -2.67 -1.56
CA LEU A 113 11.85 -2.76 -1.69
C LEU A 113 11.29 -4.19 -1.64
N PRO A 114 11.92 -5.24 -2.23
CA PRO A 114 11.44 -6.60 -2.06
C PRO A 114 11.41 -7.06 -0.60
N PHE A 115 12.45 -6.72 0.19
CA PHE A 115 12.50 -7.05 1.62
C PHE A 115 11.45 -6.25 2.43
N ILE A 116 11.26 -4.99 2.09
CA ILE A 116 10.24 -4.13 2.70
C ILE A 116 8.84 -4.67 2.36
N GLY A 117 8.66 -5.17 1.13
CA GLY A 117 7.44 -5.83 0.69
C GLY A 117 7.14 -7.09 1.52
N ILE A 118 8.14 -7.93 1.76
CA ILE A 118 8.00 -9.13 2.63
C ILE A 118 7.60 -8.72 4.05
N ALA A 119 8.31 -7.76 4.65
CA ALA A 119 7.99 -7.30 6.00
C ALA A 119 6.59 -6.69 6.09
N GLY A 120 6.20 -5.90 5.09
CA GLY A 120 4.85 -5.34 4.97
C GLY A 120 3.77 -6.41 4.80
N ALA A 121 4.04 -7.45 3.99
CA ALA A 121 3.10 -8.56 3.79
C ALA A 121 2.93 -9.41 5.05
N ILE A 122 4.01 -9.68 5.78
CA ILE A 122 3.94 -10.38 7.08
C ILE A 122 3.09 -9.57 8.07
N ALA A 123 3.32 -8.27 8.16
CA ALA A 123 2.52 -7.40 9.02
C ALA A 123 1.05 -7.33 8.58
N HIS A 124 0.80 -7.37 7.27
CA HIS A 124 -0.55 -7.40 6.70
C HIS A 124 -1.30 -8.67 7.13
N ILE A 125 -0.67 -9.84 6.97
CA ILE A 125 -1.25 -11.13 7.42
C ILE A 125 -1.46 -11.14 8.93
N ALA A 126 -0.51 -10.61 9.72
CA ALA A 126 -0.69 -10.50 11.17
C ALA A 126 -1.94 -9.68 11.54
N GLY A 127 -2.15 -8.52 10.89
CA GLY A 127 -3.35 -7.71 11.08
C GLY A 127 -4.63 -8.45 10.68
N GLN A 128 -4.61 -9.22 9.59
CA GLN A 128 -5.74 -10.04 9.18
C GLN A 128 -6.03 -11.17 10.17
N MET A 129 -5.00 -11.83 10.68
CA MET A 129 -5.15 -12.89 11.68
C MET A 129 -5.74 -12.39 13.00
N ILE A 130 -5.30 -11.20 13.46
CA ILE A 130 -5.91 -10.54 14.62
C ILE A 130 -7.40 -10.30 14.37
N THR A 131 -7.74 -9.78 13.19
CA THR A 131 -9.15 -9.56 12.82
C THR A 131 -9.94 -10.86 12.77
N ALA A 132 -9.34 -11.93 12.22
CA ALA A 132 -9.99 -13.25 12.15
C ALA A 132 -10.27 -13.83 13.55
N VAL A 133 -9.29 -13.75 14.46
CA VAL A 133 -9.48 -14.21 15.85
C VAL A 133 -10.62 -13.46 16.53
N ILE A 134 -10.69 -12.13 16.34
CA ILE A 134 -11.74 -11.29 16.94
C ILE A 134 -13.12 -11.63 16.36
N ILE A 135 -13.22 -11.78 15.02
CA ILE A 135 -14.51 -12.03 14.35
C ILE A 135 -15.05 -13.42 14.64
N TYR A 136 -14.18 -14.44 14.66
CA TYR A 136 -14.60 -15.82 14.90
C TYR A 136 -14.59 -16.22 16.38
N ASP A 137 -14.09 -15.35 17.25
CA ASP A 137 -13.90 -15.62 18.69
C ASP A 137 -13.20 -16.98 18.95
N ASN A 138 -12.22 -17.31 18.09
CA ASN A 138 -11.57 -18.60 18.09
C ASN A 138 -10.09 -18.50 17.76
N ILE A 139 -9.23 -18.84 18.72
CA ILE A 139 -7.76 -18.81 18.56
C ILE A 139 -7.24 -19.89 17.61
N LEU A 140 -8.01 -20.95 17.37
CA LEU A 140 -7.60 -22.04 16.45
C LEU A 140 -7.44 -21.56 15.02
N VAL A 141 -7.99 -20.38 14.67
CA VAL A 141 -7.73 -19.71 13.39
C VAL A 141 -6.24 -19.49 13.17
N LEU A 142 -5.44 -19.29 14.22
CA LEU A 142 -3.99 -19.13 14.12
C LEU A 142 -3.26 -20.40 13.61
N ALA A 143 -3.90 -21.56 13.62
CA ALA A 143 -3.31 -22.77 13.02
C ALA A 143 -3.03 -22.60 11.51
N TYR A 144 -3.70 -21.69 10.83
CA TYR A 144 -3.44 -21.33 9.43
C TYR A 144 -2.27 -20.36 9.24
N ALA A 145 -1.75 -19.75 10.31
CA ALA A 145 -0.70 -18.75 10.25
C ALA A 145 0.56 -19.23 9.48
N PRO A 146 1.07 -20.47 9.65
CA PRO A 146 2.28 -20.89 8.93
C PRO A 146 2.14 -20.85 7.41
N ILE A 147 1.01 -21.32 6.86
CA ILE A 147 0.77 -21.32 5.42
C ILE A 147 0.59 -19.90 4.88
N LEU A 148 -0.07 -19.04 5.67
CA LEU A 148 -0.28 -17.65 5.32
C LEU A 148 1.02 -16.84 5.37
N LEU A 149 1.88 -17.09 6.35
CA LEU A 149 3.20 -16.45 6.42
C LEU A 149 4.09 -16.90 5.26
N ALA A 150 4.05 -18.17 4.87
CA ALA A 150 4.75 -18.63 3.67
C ALA A 150 4.27 -17.88 2.43
N SER A 151 2.95 -17.75 2.25
CA SER A 151 2.38 -16.99 1.12
C SER A 151 2.74 -15.50 1.17
N ALA A 152 2.84 -14.92 2.38
CA ALA A 152 3.24 -13.53 2.57
C ALA A 152 4.68 -13.26 2.11
N ILE A 153 5.60 -14.20 2.29
CA ILE A 153 6.99 -14.07 1.82
C ILE A 153 7.01 -13.96 0.29
N PHE A 154 6.35 -14.87 -0.41
CA PHE A 154 6.30 -14.84 -1.88
C PHE A 154 5.53 -13.63 -2.41
N GLY A 155 4.34 -13.37 -1.87
CA GLY A 155 3.51 -12.23 -2.26
C GLY A 155 4.18 -10.89 -1.93
N GLY A 156 4.83 -10.79 -0.78
CA GLY A 156 5.56 -9.61 -0.35
C GLY A 156 6.79 -9.33 -1.22
N ALA A 157 7.56 -10.37 -1.56
CA ALA A 157 8.68 -10.24 -2.50
C ALA A 157 8.20 -9.78 -3.88
N PHE A 158 7.11 -10.37 -4.37
CA PHE A 158 6.49 -9.98 -5.64
C PHE A 158 6.01 -8.53 -5.64
N THR A 159 5.25 -8.12 -4.62
CA THR A 159 4.73 -6.74 -4.51
C THR A 159 5.87 -5.72 -4.39
N GLY A 160 6.92 -6.07 -3.64
CA GLY A 160 8.13 -5.26 -3.51
C GLY A 160 8.91 -5.13 -4.82
N ALA A 161 9.09 -6.25 -5.54
CA ALA A 161 9.74 -6.25 -6.84
C ALA A 161 8.93 -5.44 -7.88
N CYS A 162 7.61 -5.60 -7.91
CA CYS A 162 6.73 -4.78 -8.76
C CYS A 162 6.89 -3.29 -8.47
N THR A 163 6.90 -2.91 -7.19
CA THR A 163 7.09 -1.50 -6.79
C THR A 163 8.47 -0.98 -7.20
N MET A 164 9.53 -1.77 -7.02
CA MET A 164 10.89 -1.44 -7.46
C MET A 164 10.94 -1.21 -8.98
N LEU A 165 10.36 -2.11 -9.76
CA LEU A 165 10.30 -2.00 -11.21
C LEU A 165 9.51 -0.78 -11.66
N LEU A 166 8.39 -0.47 -10.99
CA LEU A 166 7.61 0.73 -11.27
C LEU A 166 8.44 1.99 -11.03
N LEU A 167 9.14 2.09 -9.89
CA LEU A 167 9.97 3.25 -9.58
C LEU A 167 11.15 3.40 -10.54
N LYS A 168 11.79 2.29 -10.96
CA LYS A 168 12.92 2.31 -11.89
C LYS A 168 12.50 2.57 -13.35
N LYS A 169 11.32 2.09 -13.77
CA LYS A 169 10.87 2.21 -15.17
C LYS A 169 9.97 3.40 -15.45
N LEU A 170 9.34 4.01 -14.45
CA LEU A 170 8.55 5.20 -14.66
C LEU A 170 9.45 6.36 -15.13
N SER A 171 8.96 7.07 -16.16
CA SER A 171 9.68 8.23 -16.68
C SER A 171 9.98 9.23 -15.56
N PRO A 172 11.24 9.76 -15.48
CA PRO A 172 11.61 10.78 -14.51
C PRO A 172 10.66 11.99 -14.52
N LYS A 173 10.09 12.31 -15.68
CA LYS A 173 9.12 13.39 -15.85
C LYS A 173 7.83 13.13 -15.06
N ILE A 174 7.28 11.92 -15.16
CA ILE A 174 6.06 11.52 -14.42
C ILE A 174 6.35 11.49 -12.91
N LEU A 175 7.49 10.91 -12.52
CA LEU A 175 7.90 10.86 -11.11
C LEU A 175 8.05 12.27 -10.52
N ASN A 176 8.67 13.19 -11.27
CA ASN A 176 8.83 14.58 -10.84
C ASN A 176 7.49 15.31 -10.77
N ASP A 177 6.58 15.09 -11.71
CA ASP A 177 5.24 15.68 -11.66
C ASP A 177 4.49 15.25 -10.38
N ILE A 178 4.51 13.97 -10.06
CA ILE A 178 3.87 13.44 -8.85
C ILE A 178 4.52 14.01 -7.59
N ARG A 179 5.87 14.15 -7.55
CA ARG A 179 6.62 14.76 -6.44
C ARG A 179 6.33 16.24 -6.27
N LEU A 180 6.26 17.00 -7.39
CA LEU A 180 6.05 18.45 -7.38
C LEU A 180 4.65 18.84 -6.95
N ILE A 181 3.63 18.08 -7.30
CA ILE A 181 2.24 18.34 -6.90
C ILE A 181 2.11 18.42 -5.39
N GLU A 182 2.88 17.61 -4.67
CA GLU A 182 2.90 17.62 -3.23
C GLU A 182 3.65 18.83 -2.65
N TYR A 183 4.84 19.14 -3.17
CA TYR A 183 5.63 20.28 -2.71
C TYR A 183 4.84 21.57 -2.77
N THR A 184 4.13 21.79 -3.89
CA THR A 184 3.37 23.01 -4.12
C THR A 184 2.04 23.06 -3.34
N SER A 185 1.54 21.93 -2.87
CA SER A 185 0.32 21.88 -2.04
C SER A 185 0.57 22.30 -0.58
N GLU A 186 1.80 22.13 -0.08
CA GLU A 186 2.17 22.49 1.30
C GLU A 186 2.74 23.92 1.43
N LYS A 187 3.47 24.40 0.42
CA LYS A 187 4.10 25.74 0.41
C LYS A 187 3.68 26.55 -0.80
N PRO A 188 2.48 27.14 -0.79
CA PRO A 188 1.94 27.85 -1.95
C PRO A 188 2.71 29.12 -2.32
N HIS A 189 3.64 29.58 -1.50
CA HIS A 189 4.42 30.82 -1.71
C HIS A 189 5.91 30.59 -2.07
N GLU A 190 6.45 29.38 -1.96
CA GLU A 190 7.83 29.08 -2.35
C GLU A 190 7.86 28.34 -3.69
N ARG A 191 8.23 29.00 -4.78
CA ARG A 191 8.56 28.30 -6.03
C ARG A 191 9.86 27.52 -5.83
N PRO A 192 9.95 26.24 -6.28
CA PRO A 192 11.22 25.54 -6.32
C PRO A 192 12.21 26.36 -7.15
N LYS A 193 13.43 26.55 -6.64
CA LYS A 193 14.52 27.11 -7.45
C LYS A 193 14.74 26.17 -8.62
N GLU A 194 14.47 26.64 -9.84
CA GLU A 194 14.84 25.95 -11.08
C GLU A 194 16.37 25.75 -11.04
N ASN A 195 16.83 24.53 -10.90
CA ASN A 195 18.21 24.21 -11.16
C ASN A 195 18.44 24.37 -12.67
N LYS A 196 18.92 25.54 -13.06
CA LYS A 196 19.54 25.74 -14.36
C LYS A 196 20.88 24.98 -14.32
N ALA A 197 20.95 23.87 -14.99
CA ALA A 197 22.15 23.21 -15.44
C ALA A 197 22.05 23.00 -16.94
#